data_0b4098a21403e360e01dfc3df971c4c4
#
_entry.id   0b4098a21403e360e01dfc3df971c4c4
#
_cell.length_a   1.000
_cell.length_b   1.000
_cell.length_c   1.000
_cell.angle_alpha   90.00
_cell.angle_beta   90.00
_cell.angle_gamma   90.00
#
_symmetry.space_group_name_H-M   'P 1'
#
loop_
_entity.id
_entity.type
_entity.pdbx_description
1 polymer ?
#
loop_
_entity_poly.entity_id
_entity_poly.type
_entity_poly.pdbx_seq_one_letter_code
_entity_poly.pdbx_strand_id
1 'polypeptide(L)'
;CTLSLMSNMAAAPHAVKLWQSECPEVPLVQHTNFVQYRPVSAPEKVPTLVNEEGMFYRSYLWKSENPNDAKCKGEVYPSYEDLYTETMAQLDRHKELVGHYPRHFEGHSAMTRPMEQAFRDIGKKLGIHNMGDTLAEELPMKPACELFSLGNSNAMEILNRGSRPEDWLEDRFGILSSPYEYNILHFHPGYLDQYLLDNTSLTLPRCRDLATLCDPQVRRWLDEHEVELTNFNALYE
;
A
#
# COMPACT_ATOMS: atom_id res chain seq x y z
N CYS A 1 -10.12 -2.63 -9.27
CA CYS A 1 -9.22 -3.11 -8.19
C CYS A 1 -7.77 -2.97 -8.61
N THR A 2 -6.86 -2.90 -7.63
CA THR A 2 -5.41 -2.82 -7.84
C THR A 2 -4.72 -3.74 -6.83
N LEU A 3 -3.65 -4.40 -7.23
CA LEU A 3 -2.80 -5.20 -6.36
C LEU A 3 -1.48 -4.48 -6.07
N SER A 4 -0.98 -4.58 -4.85
CA SER A 4 0.26 -3.94 -4.41
C SER A 4 1.35 -4.99 -4.16
N LEU A 5 2.49 -4.85 -4.82
CA LEU A 5 3.63 -5.76 -4.76
C LEU A 5 4.78 -5.14 -3.96
N MET A 6 5.22 -5.81 -2.91
CA MET A 6 6.52 -5.54 -2.26
C MET A 6 7.62 -6.29 -3.02
N SER A 7 8.27 -5.64 -3.97
CA SER A 7 9.25 -6.28 -4.86
C SER A 7 10.52 -6.77 -4.15
N ASN A 8 10.84 -6.22 -2.96
CA ASN A 8 11.97 -6.67 -2.14
C ASN A 8 11.75 -8.01 -1.43
N MET A 9 10.49 -8.50 -1.35
CA MET A 9 10.18 -9.73 -0.61
C MET A 9 10.58 -10.99 -1.38
N ALA A 10 11.02 -12.02 -0.67
CA ALA A 10 11.42 -13.29 -1.27
C ALA A 10 10.30 -13.96 -2.10
N ALA A 11 9.04 -13.77 -1.71
CA ALA A 11 7.89 -14.31 -2.42
C ALA A 11 7.48 -13.52 -3.68
N ALA A 12 8.05 -12.33 -3.93
CA ALA A 12 7.65 -11.47 -5.05
C ALA A 12 7.69 -12.15 -6.42
N PRO A 13 8.74 -12.95 -6.79
CA PRO A 13 8.75 -13.64 -8.08
C PRO A 13 7.62 -14.66 -8.23
N HIS A 14 7.23 -15.33 -7.14
CA HIS A 14 6.11 -16.26 -7.15
C HIS A 14 4.76 -15.53 -7.27
N ALA A 15 4.59 -14.44 -6.53
CA ALA A 15 3.40 -13.61 -6.61
C ALA A 15 3.18 -13.05 -8.02
N VAL A 16 4.24 -12.60 -8.70
CA VAL A 16 4.16 -12.11 -10.08
C VAL A 16 3.75 -13.22 -11.05
N LYS A 17 4.27 -14.45 -10.89
CA LYS A 17 3.84 -15.60 -11.72
C LYS A 17 2.35 -15.91 -11.54
N LEU A 18 1.86 -15.88 -10.30
CA LEU A 18 0.44 -16.09 -10.02
C LEU A 18 -0.41 -14.96 -10.63
N TRP A 19 -0.01 -13.71 -10.44
CA TRP A 19 -0.69 -12.57 -11.05
C TRP A 19 -0.77 -12.71 -12.58
N GLN A 20 0.34 -13.06 -13.24
CA GLN A 20 0.39 -13.25 -14.70
C GLN A 20 -0.52 -14.37 -15.19
N SER A 21 -0.71 -15.43 -14.40
CA SER A 21 -1.55 -16.58 -14.78
C SER A 21 -3.02 -16.41 -14.46
N GLU A 22 -3.35 -15.71 -13.36
CA GLU A 22 -4.70 -15.71 -12.80
C GLU A 22 -5.47 -14.39 -13.03
N CYS A 23 -4.77 -13.24 -13.03
CA CYS A 23 -5.43 -11.92 -13.11
C CYS A 23 -4.54 -10.83 -13.73
N PRO A 24 -3.96 -11.05 -14.93
CA PRO A 24 -3.04 -10.08 -15.56
C PRO A 24 -3.70 -8.74 -15.91
N GLU A 25 -5.04 -8.70 -15.98
CA GLU A 25 -5.82 -7.49 -16.22
C GLU A 25 -5.90 -6.56 -15.01
N VAL A 26 -5.63 -7.07 -13.80
CA VAL A 26 -5.61 -6.25 -12.58
C VAL A 26 -4.26 -5.54 -12.48
N PRO A 27 -4.22 -4.21 -12.41
CA PRO A 27 -2.94 -3.49 -12.28
C PRO A 27 -2.15 -3.92 -11.05
N LEU A 28 -0.85 -4.14 -11.25
CA LEU A 28 0.09 -4.44 -10.19
C LEU A 28 0.98 -3.22 -9.97
N VAL A 29 0.84 -2.58 -8.78
CA VAL A 29 1.60 -1.39 -8.39
C VAL A 29 2.74 -1.75 -7.45
N GLN A 30 3.74 -0.85 -7.32
CA GLN A 30 4.82 -1.05 -6.36
C GLN A 30 4.41 -0.56 -4.98
N HIS A 31 4.46 -1.45 -3.98
CA HIS A 31 4.33 -1.14 -2.56
C HIS A 31 5.72 -1.05 -1.94
N THR A 32 6.27 0.16 -1.88
CA THR A 32 7.66 0.39 -1.47
C THR A 32 7.82 0.17 0.02
N ASN A 33 8.66 -0.76 0.40
CA ASN A 33 8.83 -1.24 1.77
C ASN A 33 10.22 -0.87 2.33
N PHE A 34 10.24 -0.29 3.53
CA PHE A 34 11.46 0.07 4.26
C PHE A 34 11.49 -0.46 5.69
N VAL A 35 10.54 -1.34 6.04
CA VAL A 35 10.37 -1.76 7.44
C VAL A 35 10.34 -3.26 7.66
N GLN A 36 10.42 -4.03 6.57
CA GLN A 36 10.40 -5.50 6.64
C GLN A 36 11.44 -6.11 5.70
N TYR A 37 12.07 -7.19 6.17
CA TYR A 37 13.03 -7.97 5.40
C TYR A 37 14.31 -7.17 5.07
N ARG A 38 14.91 -7.41 3.91
CA ARG A 38 16.15 -6.76 3.45
C ARG A 38 15.86 -5.77 2.33
N PRO A 39 16.69 -4.72 2.18
CA PRO A 39 16.65 -3.87 1.01
C PRO A 39 17.00 -4.66 -0.27
N VAL A 40 16.59 -4.11 -1.41
CA VAL A 40 17.07 -4.53 -2.73
C VAL A 40 18.51 -4.01 -2.94
N SER A 41 18.76 -2.81 -2.48
CA SER A 41 20.10 -2.22 -2.46
C SER A 41 21.04 -2.97 -1.54
N ALA A 42 22.34 -2.92 -1.81
CA ALA A 42 23.34 -3.38 -0.86
C ALA A 42 23.25 -2.55 0.43
N PRO A 43 23.27 -3.17 1.64
CA PRO A 43 23.05 -2.49 2.92
C PRO A 43 23.97 -1.27 3.15
N GLU A 44 25.21 -1.32 2.68
CA GLU A 44 26.19 -0.23 2.79
C GLU A 44 25.83 1.02 1.95
N LYS A 45 24.90 0.89 1.00
CA LYS A 45 24.39 2.00 0.19
C LYS A 45 23.18 2.68 0.82
N VAL A 46 22.58 2.07 1.83
CA VAL A 46 21.37 2.55 2.50
C VAL A 46 21.50 2.42 4.04
N PRO A 47 22.61 2.89 4.62
CA PRO A 47 22.95 2.61 6.03
C PRO A 47 21.93 3.16 7.03
N THR A 48 21.18 4.21 6.70
CA THR A 48 20.16 4.76 7.62
C THR A 48 18.87 3.95 7.64
N LEU A 49 18.70 3.00 6.71
CA LEU A 49 17.51 2.15 6.60
C LEU A 49 17.68 0.81 7.33
N VAL A 50 18.90 0.36 7.58
CA VAL A 50 19.20 -1.00 8.01
C VAL A 50 19.97 -1.07 9.31
N ASN A 51 19.78 -2.16 10.03
CA ASN A 51 20.55 -2.52 11.22
C ASN A 51 21.89 -3.21 10.86
N GLU A 52 22.67 -3.61 11.84
CA GLU A 52 23.97 -4.29 11.67
C GLU A 52 23.88 -5.62 10.91
N GLU A 53 22.70 -6.26 10.90
CA GLU A 53 22.42 -7.49 10.15
C GLU A 53 22.02 -7.23 8.67
N GLY A 54 21.94 -5.96 8.28
CA GLY A 54 21.48 -5.52 6.96
C GLY A 54 19.99 -5.74 6.74
N MET A 55 19.20 -5.75 7.83
CA MET A 55 17.74 -5.84 7.79
C MET A 55 17.14 -4.45 8.00
N PHE A 56 16.03 -4.16 7.33
CA PHE A 56 15.29 -2.93 7.59
C PHE A 56 14.91 -2.78 9.06
N TYR A 57 15.01 -1.55 9.57
CA TYR A 57 14.45 -1.23 10.88
C TYR A 57 12.94 -1.37 10.86
N ARG A 58 12.38 -1.99 11.89
CA ARG A 58 10.92 -2.12 12.05
C ARG A 58 10.25 -0.76 12.25
N SER A 59 9.01 -0.61 11.79
CA SER A 59 8.26 0.65 11.85
C SER A 59 8.18 1.30 13.23
N TYR A 60 8.12 0.51 14.31
CA TYR A 60 8.09 1.05 15.68
C TYR A 60 9.40 1.69 16.11
N LEU A 61 10.52 1.44 15.41
CA LEU A 61 11.81 2.08 15.64
C LEU A 61 11.95 3.41 14.89
N TRP A 62 11.06 3.67 13.93
CA TRP A 62 11.08 4.92 13.18
C TRP A 62 10.57 6.08 14.03
N LYS A 63 11.11 7.26 13.79
CA LYS A 63 10.61 8.51 14.31
C LYS A 63 9.55 9.05 13.38
N SER A 64 8.35 9.26 13.89
CA SER A 64 7.29 9.95 13.14
C SER A 64 7.33 11.44 13.40
N GLU A 65 7.08 12.22 12.36
CA GLU A 65 6.86 13.68 12.45
C GLU A 65 5.40 13.99 12.85
N ASN A 66 4.51 13.00 12.75
CA ASN A 66 3.13 13.13 13.20
C ASN A 66 3.02 12.69 14.66
N PRO A 67 2.69 13.60 15.59
CA PRO A 67 2.60 13.29 17.03
C PRO A 67 1.48 12.27 17.34
N ASN A 68 0.54 12.09 16.43
CA ASN A 68 -0.57 11.13 16.59
C ASN A 68 -0.26 9.74 16.02
N ASP A 69 0.91 9.56 15.40
CA ASP A 69 1.32 8.26 14.89
C ASP A 69 1.72 7.32 16.03
N ALA A 70 0.80 6.44 16.40
CA ALA A 70 1.01 5.48 17.49
C ALA A 70 2.02 4.37 17.14
N LYS A 71 2.36 4.18 15.87
CA LYS A 71 3.21 3.08 15.39
C LYS A 71 4.69 3.43 15.36
N CYS A 72 5.04 4.70 15.09
CA CYS A 72 6.40 5.16 14.87
C CYS A 72 6.88 6.02 16.05
N LYS A 73 7.35 5.39 17.12
CA LYS A 73 7.79 6.06 18.37
C LYS A 73 9.30 5.96 18.63
N GLY A 74 10.05 5.45 17.66
CA GLY A 74 11.50 5.28 17.78
C GLY A 74 12.28 6.54 17.40
N GLU A 75 13.59 6.36 17.27
CA GLU A 75 14.54 7.42 16.94
C GLU A 75 15.15 7.28 15.53
N VAL A 76 14.84 6.21 14.81
CA VAL A 76 15.35 6.01 13.44
C VAL A 76 14.69 7.02 12.49
N TYR A 77 15.51 7.83 11.85
CA TYR A 77 15.08 8.83 10.88
C TYR A 77 15.93 8.69 9.61
N PRO A 78 15.41 7.97 8.60
CA PRO A 78 16.14 7.70 7.38
C PRO A 78 16.50 8.96 6.59
N SER A 79 17.66 8.95 5.93
CA SER A 79 18.07 10.02 5.03
C SER A 79 17.26 9.99 3.72
N TYR A 80 17.14 11.16 3.09
CA TYR A 80 16.56 11.28 1.75
C TYR A 80 17.32 10.42 0.72
N GLU A 81 18.64 10.46 0.76
CA GLU A 81 19.52 9.75 -0.18
C GLU A 81 19.32 8.24 -0.14
N ASP A 82 19.19 7.67 1.07
CA ASP A 82 18.98 6.25 1.26
C ASP A 82 17.57 5.84 0.81
N LEU A 83 16.56 6.64 1.17
CA LEU A 83 15.17 6.42 0.74
C LEU A 83 15.04 6.49 -0.78
N TYR A 84 15.67 7.47 -1.41
CA TYR A 84 15.69 7.60 -2.86
C TYR A 84 16.37 6.40 -3.52
N THR A 85 17.55 6.01 -3.02
CA THR A 85 18.35 4.89 -3.55
C THR A 85 17.56 3.58 -3.48
N GLU A 86 16.96 3.29 -2.34
CA GLU A 86 16.21 2.06 -2.15
C GLU A 86 14.87 2.06 -2.91
N THR A 87 14.18 3.19 -2.99
CA THR A 87 12.96 3.29 -3.79
C THR A 87 13.25 2.98 -5.26
N MET A 88 14.31 3.57 -5.82
CA MET A 88 14.73 3.27 -7.18
C MET A 88 15.07 1.80 -7.38
N ALA A 89 15.80 1.20 -6.43
CA ALA A 89 16.13 -0.22 -6.50
C ALA A 89 14.89 -1.13 -6.46
N GLN A 90 13.91 -0.80 -5.64
CA GLN A 90 12.65 -1.56 -5.59
C GLN A 90 11.81 -1.39 -6.85
N LEU A 91 11.77 -0.20 -7.44
CA LEU A 91 11.12 0.05 -8.73
C LEU A 91 11.83 -0.67 -9.90
N ASP A 92 13.15 -0.66 -9.91
CA ASP A 92 13.94 -1.42 -10.89
C ASP A 92 13.69 -2.94 -10.73
N ARG A 93 13.60 -3.42 -9.49
CA ARG A 93 13.25 -4.81 -9.19
C ARG A 93 11.83 -5.15 -9.62
N HIS A 94 10.86 -4.24 -9.42
CA HIS A 94 9.52 -4.39 -9.96
C HIS A 94 9.54 -4.56 -11.48
N LYS A 95 10.25 -3.67 -12.16
CA LYS A 95 10.43 -3.73 -13.63
C LYS A 95 11.08 -5.03 -14.10
N GLU A 96 12.07 -5.55 -13.39
CA GLU A 96 12.69 -6.86 -13.71
C GLU A 96 11.66 -8.00 -13.61
N LEU A 97 10.81 -7.98 -12.59
CA LEU A 97 9.83 -9.03 -12.34
C LEU A 97 8.62 -8.96 -13.27
N VAL A 98 8.13 -7.76 -13.56
CA VAL A 98 6.87 -7.51 -14.26
C VAL A 98 7.08 -7.18 -15.75
N GLY A 99 8.27 -6.66 -16.10
CA GLY A 99 8.65 -6.26 -17.47
C GLY A 99 8.59 -4.76 -17.75
N HIS A 100 7.98 -3.97 -16.86
CA HIS A 100 7.86 -2.50 -16.98
C HIS A 100 7.81 -1.84 -15.61
N TYR A 101 8.04 -0.52 -15.54
CA TYR A 101 7.73 0.24 -14.34
C TYR A 101 6.22 0.26 -14.08
N PRO A 102 5.78 0.29 -12.80
CA PRO A 102 4.37 0.48 -12.50
C PRO A 102 3.93 1.89 -12.91
N ARG A 103 2.66 2.08 -13.23
CA ARG A 103 2.11 3.45 -13.43
C ARG A 103 1.94 4.20 -12.11
N HIS A 104 1.83 3.46 -11.01
CA HIS A 104 1.63 4.00 -9.67
C HIS A 104 2.50 3.26 -8.65
N PHE A 105 2.99 3.97 -7.64
CA PHE A 105 3.68 3.39 -6.49
C PHE A 105 3.31 4.11 -5.19
N GLU A 106 3.47 3.41 -4.08
CA GLU A 106 3.08 3.88 -2.76
C GLU A 106 4.05 3.39 -1.69
N GLY A 107 3.94 3.94 -0.46
CA GLY A 107 4.75 3.52 0.67
C GLY A 107 4.04 2.54 1.58
N HIS A 108 4.81 1.64 2.20
CA HIS A 108 4.34 0.69 3.19
C HIS A 108 4.55 1.21 4.62
N SER A 109 3.49 1.25 5.43
CA SER A 109 3.48 1.40 6.89
C SER A 109 3.91 2.75 7.46
N ALA A 110 5.12 3.21 7.21
CA ALA A 110 5.65 4.47 7.72
C ALA A 110 5.81 5.50 6.61
N MET A 111 5.58 6.77 6.92
CA MET A 111 5.81 7.89 6.00
C MET A 111 6.54 9.01 6.74
N THR A 112 7.60 9.53 6.12
CA THR A 112 8.36 10.68 6.62
C THR A 112 8.51 11.72 5.52
N ARG A 113 8.78 12.98 5.87
CA ARG A 113 8.98 14.04 4.86
C ARG A 113 10.09 13.72 3.84
N PRO A 114 11.28 13.19 4.24
CA PRO A 114 12.28 12.76 3.27
C PRO A 114 11.76 11.68 2.31
N MET A 115 10.89 10.77 2.78
CA MET A 115 10.28 9.74 1.94
C MET A 115 9.29 10.32 0.93
N GLU A 116 8.41 11.23 1.37
CA GLU A 116 7.49 11.95 0.49
C GLU A 116 8.26 12.71 -0.59
N GLN A 117 9.35 13.39 -0.23
CA GLN A 117 10.20 14.11 -1.19
C GLN A 117 10.87 13.16 -2.18
N ALA A 118 11.43 12.04 -1.70
CA ALA A 118 12.04 11.03 -2.57
C ALA A 118 11.02 10.45 -3.57
N PHE A 119 9.81 10.16 -3.11
CA PHE A 119 8.74 9.64 -3.97
C PHE A 119 8.34 10.66 -5.04
N ARG A 120 8.19 11.93 -4.68
CA ARG A 120 7.87 13.01 -5.62
C ARG A 120 8.94 13.16 -6.70
N ASP A 121 10.21 13.17 -6.30
CA ASP A 121 11.32 13.35 -7.24
C ASP A 121 11.47 12.15 -8.19
N ILE A 122 11.25 10.93 -7.67
CA ILE A 122 11.28 9.71 -8.46
C ILE A 122 10.08 9.65 -9.42
N GLY A 123 8.88 9.99 -8.94
CA GLY A 123 7.68 10.06 -9.77
C GLY A 123 7.89 10.98 -10.98
N LYS A 124 8.40 12.18 -10.74
CA LYS A 124 8.76 13.14 -11.81
C LYS A 124 9.83 12.60 -12.76
N LYS A 125 10.87 11.97 -12.22
CA LYS A 125 11.96 11.42 -13.02
C LYS A 125 11.51 10.30 -13.95
N LEU A 126 10.66 9.41 -13.48
CA LEU A 126 10.22 8.22 -14.22
C LEU A 126 8.90 8.43 -14.97
N GLY A 127 8.20 9.55 -14.73
CA GLY A 127 6.88 9.79 -15.31
C GLY A 127 5.82 8.82 -14.77
N ILE A 128 5.91 8.47 -13.48
CA ILE A 128 4.97 7.58 -12.80
C ILE A 128 4.37 8.30 -11.58
N HIS A 129 3.17 7.89 -11.18
CA HIS A 129 2.45 8.55 -10.10
C HIS A 129 2.80 7.93 -8.73
N ASN A 130 2.76 8.75 -7.69
CA ASN A 130 2.82 8.26 -6.32
C ASN A 130 1.57 8.69 -5.54
N MET A 131 1.23 7.95 -4.49
CA MET A 131 -0.02 8.17 -3.74
C MET A 131 -0.13 9.61 -3.18
N GLY A 132 0.96 10.18 -2.68
CA GLY A 132 0.95 11.51 -2.08
C GLY A 132 0.60 12.60 -3.10
N ASP A 133 1.17 12.56 -4.29
CA ASP A 133 0.90 13.52 -5.35
C ASP A 133 -0.47 13.29 -5.99
N THR A 134 -0.87 12.02 -6.12
CA THR A 134 -2.19 11.64 -6.63
C THR A 134 -3.33 12.20 -5.78
N LEU A 135 -3.17 12.21 -4.46
CA LEU A 135 -4.18 12.74 -3.54
C LEU A 135 -4.15 14.27 -3.42
N ALA A 136 -3.04 14.92 -3.76
CA ALA A 136 -2.83 16.31 -3.41
C ALA A 136 -3.06 17.33 -4.55
N GLU A 137 -2.64 17.09 -5.80
CA GLU A 137 -2.56 18.18 -6.78
C GLU A 137 -2.68 17.81 -8.28
N GLU A 138 -2.53 16.56 -8.71
CA GLU A 138 -2.30 16.25 -10.13
C GLU A 138 -3.47 15.63 -10.89
N LEU A 139 -4.55 15.25 -10.22
CA LEU A 139 -5.72 14.79 -10.95
C LEU A 139 -6.53 16.00 -11.42
N PRO A 140 -6.72 16.20 -12.73
CA PRO A 140 -7.68 17.18 -13.26
C PRO A 140 -9.12 16.79 -12.94
N MET A 141 -9.30 15.74 -12.14
CA MET A 141 -10.54 15.16 -11.67
C MET A 141 -10.68 15.42 -10.17
N LYS A 142 -11.92 15.47 -9.71
CA LYS A 142 -12.26 15.62 -8.29
C LYS A 142 -11.37 14.73 -7.43
N PRO A 143 -10.88 15.22 -6.28
CA PRO A 143 -9.93 14.49 -5.48
C PRO A 143 -10.42 13.09 -5.18
N ALA A 144 -9.59 12.10 -5.48
CA ALA A 144 -9.81 10.75 -5.01
C ALA A 144 -9.85 10.77 -3.49
N CYS A 145 -10.84 10.13 -2.88
CA CYS A 145 -10.95 10.04 -1.44
C CYS A 145 -10.36 8.73 -0.96
N GLU A 146 -9.35 8.82 -0.11
CA GLU A 146 -8.91 7.68 0.69
C GLU A 146 -9.75 7.63 1.95
N LEU A 147 -10.74 6.73 2.00
CA LEU A 147 -11.67 6.63 3.12
C LEU A 147 -10.97 6.31 4.46
N PHE A 148 -9.81 5.64 4.42
CA PHE A 148 -9.03 5.33 5.61
C PHE A 148 -8.26 6.52 6.20
N SER A 149 -7.79 7.46 5.37
CA SER A 149 -6.93 8.55 5.82
C SER A 149 -7.69 9.81 6.24
N LEU A 150 -8.95 9.93 5.92
CA LEU A 150 -9.73 11.16 6.13
C LEU A 150 -10.46 11.25 7.48
N GLY A 151 -9.98 10.52 8.49
CA GLY A 151 -10.57 10.60 9.84
C GLY A 151 -11.92 9.91 9.96
N ASN A 152 -12.29 9.03 9.03
CA ASN A 152 -13.44 8.15 9.19
C ASN A 152 -13.14 7.13 10.29
N SER A 153 -13.71 7.33 11.48
CA SER A 153 -13.50 6.47 12.65
C SER A 153 -13.90 5.02 12.40
N ASN A 154 -14.93 4.81 11.58
CA ASN A 154 -15.38 3.47 11.22
C ASN A 154 -14.35 2.74 10.35
N ALA A 155 -13.75 3.42 9.38
CA ALA A 155 -12.74 2.83 8.51
C ALA A 155 -11.51 2.36 9.29
N MET A 156 -11.03 3.13 10.27
CA MET A 156 -9.93 2.75 11.15
C MET A 156 -10.28 1.57 12.07
N GLU A 157 -11.49 1.53 12.61
CA GLU A 157 -11.98 0.39 13.37
C GLU A 157 -11.99 -0.88 12.50
N ILE A 158 -12.56 -0.78 11.29
CA ILE A 158 -12.66 -1.89 10.34
C ILE A 158 -11.26 -2.39 9.96
N LEU A 159 -10.32 -1.50 9.64
CA LEU A 159 -8.94 -1.86 9.34
C LEU A 159 -8.30 -2.68 10.48
N ASN A 160 -8.49 -2.25 11.72
CA ASN A 160 -7.88 -2.88 12.89
C ASN A 160 -8.46 -4.27 13.20
N ARG A 161 -9.75 -4.49 12.95
CA ARG A 161 -10.43 -5.78 13.22
C ARG A 161 -10.59 -6.68 12.00
N GLY A 162 -10.35 -6.16 10.81
CA GLY A 162 -10.72 -6.76 9.53
C GLY A 162 -12.19 -6.50 9.16
N SER A 163 -12.45 -6.38 7.88
CA SER A 163 -13.79 -6.12 7.34
C SER A 163 -14.73 -7.32 7.51
N ARG A 164 -16.01 -7.06 7.45
CA ARG A 164 -17.11 -8.03 7.47
C ARG A 164 -18.13 -7.66 6.39
N PRO A 165 -18.95 -8.60 5.89
CA PRO A 165 -19.99 -8.27 4.93
C PRO A 165 -20.92 -7.15 5.40
N GLU A 166 -21.26 -7.10 6.70
CA GLU A 166 -22.14 -6.07 7.28
C GLU A 166 -21.57 -4.66 7.13
N ASP A 167 -20.23 -4.50 7.08
CA ASP A 167 -19.61 -3.20 6.89
C ASP A 167 -19.93 -2.60 5.51
N TRP A 168 -20.16 -3.45 4.52
CA TRP A 168 -20.60 -3.08 3.19
C TRP A 168 -22.11 -2.89 3.14
N LEU A 169 -22.88 -3.86 3.66
CA LEU A 169 -24.33 -3.86 3.60
C LEU A 169 -24.95 -2.66 4.35
N GLU A 170 -24.30 -2.17 5.40
CA GLU A 170 -24.68 -1.00 6.20
C GLU A 170 -23.99 0.30 5.75
N ASP A 171 -23.22 0.25 4.63
CA ASP A 171 -22.39 1.35 4.14
C ASP A 171 -21.54 2.03 5.22
N ARG A 172 -20.91 1.25 6.10
CA ARG A 172 -20.04 1.77 7.15
C ARG A 172 -18.80 2.48 6.64
N PHE A 173 -18.41 2.20 5.38
CA PHE A 173 -17.36 2.93 4.69
C PHE A 173 -17.82 4.32 4.23
N GLY A 174 -19.11 4.56 4.13
CA GLY A 174 -19.70 5.83 3.67
C GLY A 174 -19.50 6.06 2.18
N ILE A 175 -19.46 5.00 1.39
CA ILE A 175 -19.27 5.08 -0.06
C ILE A 175 -20.42 5.82 -0.73
N LEU A 176 -21.66 5.49 -0.35
CA LEU A 176 -22.86 6.08 -0.97
C LEU A 176 -23.05 7.55 -0.60
N SER A 177 -22.49 7.98 0.52
CA SER A 177 -22.54 9.38 0.98
C SER A 177 -21.28 10.17 0.67
N SER A 178 -20.28 9.55 0.05
CA SER A 178 -19.03 10.20 -0.30
C SER A 178 -19.25 11.35 -1.28
N PRO A 179 -18.66 12.54 -1.06
CA PRO A 179 -18.73 13.65 -2.01
C PRO A 179 -17.76 13.47 -3.19
N TYR A 180 -17.00 12.38 -3.24
CA TYR A 180 -15.96 12.13 -4.23
C TYR A 180 -16.38 11.08 -5.24
N GLU A 181 -15.98 11.27 -6.47
CA GLU A 181 -16.23 10.33 -7.55
C GLU A 181 -15.48 9.00 -7.35
N TYR A 182 -14.24 9.09 -6.84
CA TYR A 182 -13.41 7.93 -6.56
C TYR A 182 -13.17 7.79 -5.06
N ASN A 183 -13.29 6.54 -4.57
CA ASN A 183 -13.07 6.19 -3.18
C ASN A 183 -12.06 5.03 -3.12
N ILE A 184 -11.02 5.19 -2.31
CA ILE A 184 -9.98 4.16 -2.16
C ILE A 184 -10.20 3.45 -0.83
N LEU A 185 -10.32 2.13 -0.90
CA LEU A 185 -10.38 1.24 0.26
C LEU A 185 -9.16 0.32 0.26
N HIS A 186 -8.45 0.28 1.37
CA HIS A 186 -7.30 -0.60 1.56
C HIS A 186 -7.70 -1.86 2.33
N PHE A 187 -7.41 -3.02 1.77
CA PHE A 187 -7.60 -4.31 2.40
C PHE A 187 -6.29 -5.09 2.42
N HIS A 188 -6.17 -5.99 3.38
CA HIS A 188 -4.99 -6.85 3.52
C HIS A 188 -5.39 -8.33 3.49
N PRO A 189 -6.05 -8.81 2.42
CA PRO A 189 -6.53 -10.19 2.36
C PRO A 189 -5.39 -11.19 2.43
N GLY A 190 -5.60 -12.29 3.13
CA GLY A 190 -4.59 -13.35 3.22
C GLY A 190 -4.97 -14.47 4.17
N TYR A 191 -4.29 -15.59 4.02
CA TYR A 191 -4.36 -16.71 4.94
C TYR A 191 -3.34 -16.53 6.07
N LEU A 192 -3.59 -17.16 7.22
CA LEU A 192 -2.63 -17.22 8.32
C LEU A 192 -1.74 -18.45 8.18
N ASP A 193 -0.46 -18.22 8.30
CA ASP A 193 0.56 -19.25 8.44
C ASP A 193 1.55 -18.87 9.55
N GLN A 194 2.50 -19.75 9.84
CA GLN A 194 3.50 -19.49 10.87
C GLN A 194 4.36 -18.28 10.54
N TYR A 195 4.68 -18.07 9.26
CA TYR A 195 5.48 -16.91 8.85
C TYR A 195 4.77 -15.58 9.19
N LEU A 196 3.47 -15.47 8.91
CA LEU A 196 2.71 -14.26 9.26
C LEU A 196 2.61 -14.07 10.77
N LEU A 197 2.39 -15.12 11.53
CA LEU A 197 2.34 -15.04 13.00
C LEU A 197 3.66 -14.53 13.60
N ASP A 198 4.79 -14.91 13.03
CA ASP A 198 6.12 -14.54 13.54
C ASP A 198 6.56 -13.15 13.07
N ASN A 199 6.02 -12.62 11.95
CA ASN A 199 6.56 -11.44 11.28
C ASN A 199 5.63 -10.23 11.21
N THR A 200 4.35 -10.36 11.57
CA THR A 200 3.40 -9.24 11.53
C THR A 200 2.40 -9.27 12.69
N SER A 201 1.99 -8.10 13.14
CA SER A 201 0.88 -7.94 14.09
C SER A 201 -0.50 -7.98 13.41
N LEU A 202 -0.56 -7.74 12.09
CA LEU A 202 -1.81 -7.80 11.34
C LEU A 202 -2.06 -9.26 10.90
N THR A 203 -2.81 -10.00 11.68
CA THR A 203 -3.07 -11.42 11.52
C THR A 203 -4.52 -11.75 11.19
N LEU A 204 -5.39 -11.88 12.19
CA LEU A 204 -6.81 -12.20 11.99
C LEU A 204 -7.56 -11.24 11.05
N PRO A 205 -7.28 -9.93 11.01
CA PRO A 205 -7.92 -9.04 10.06
C PRO A 205 -7.74 -9.48 8.60
N ARG A 206 -6.59 -10.07 8.25
CA ARG A 206 -6.33 -10.58 6.88
C ARG A 206 -7.31 -11.66 6.45
N CYS A 207 -7.61 -12.60 7.33
CA CYS A 207 -8.56 -13.68 7.04
C CYS A 207 -9.98 -13.14 6.90
N ARG A 208 -10.34 -12.13 7.70
CA ARG A 208 -11.65 -11.47 7.61
C ARG A 208 -11.79 -10.68 6.32
N ASP A 209 -10.78 -9.90 5.95
CA ASP A 209 -10.75 -9.16 4.69
C ASP A 209 -10.89 -10.13 3.50
N LEU A 210 -10.14 -11.24 3.51
CA LEU A 210 -10.26 -12.26 2.46
C LEU A 210 -11.68 -12.84 2.38
N ALA A 211 -12.24 -13.25 3.52
CA ALA A 211 -13.59 -13.81 3.57
C ALA A 211 -14.65 -12.81 3.07
N THR A 212 -14.54 -11.55 3.50
CA THR A 212 -15.47 -10.48 3.12
C THR A 212 -15.39 -10.15 1.63
N LEU A 213 -14.20 -10.01 1.08
CA LEU A 213 -14.02 -9.70 -0.35
C LEU A 213 -14.48 -10.84 -1.27
N CYS A 214 -14.53 -12.08 -0.75
CA CYS A 214 -15.06 -13.24 -1.45
C CYS A 214 -16.55 -13.49 -1.18
N ASP A 215 -17.21 -12.70 -0.33
CA ASP A 215 -18.62 -12.91 0.02
C ASP A 215 -19.53 -12.41 -1.12
N PRO A 216 -20.40 -13.27 -1.65
CA PRO A 216 -21.30 -12.88 -2.73
C PRO A 216 -22.33 -11.80 -2.33
N GLN A 217 -22.57 -11.56 -1.04
CA GLN A 217 -23.43 -10.47 -0.60
C GLN A 217 -22.79 -9.12 -0.84
N VAL A 218 -21.47 -9.02 -0.66
CA VAL A 218 -20.71 -7.79 -0.96
C VAL A 218 -20.79 -7.48 -2.45
N ARG A 219 -20.61 -8.48 -3.31
CA ARG A 219 -20.73 -8.29 -4.77
C ARG A 219 -22.13 -7.82 -5.15
N ARG A 220 -23.19 -8.46 -4.63
CA ARG A 220 -24.57 -8.03 -4.87
C ARG A 220 -24.82 -6.60 -4.41
N TRP A 221 -24.33 -6.22 -3.24
CA TRP A 221 -24.47 -4.87 -2.72
C TRP A 221 -23.86 -3.83 -3.66
N LEU A 222 -22.64 -4.08 -4.18
CA LEU A 222 -22.00 -3.20 -5.16
C LEU A 222 -22.85 -3.03 -6.41
N ASP A 223 -23.38 -4.15 -6.95
CA ASP A 223 -24.22 -4.15 -8.16
C ASP A 223 -25.56 -3.43 -7.92
N GLU A 224 -26.22 -3.66 -6.78
CA GLU A 224 -27.51 -3.04 -6.40
C GLU A 224 -27.40 -1.51 -6.18
N HIS A 225 -26.24 -1.02 -5.76
CA HIS A 225 -26.01 0.41 -5.53
C HIS A 225 -25.22 1.08 -6.67
N GLU A 226 -25.04 0.37 -7.80
CA GLU A 226 -24.33 0.87 -8.98
C GLU A 226 -22.90 1.37 -8.66
N VAL A 227 -22.23 0.72 -7.68
CA VAL A 227 -20.85 1.03 -7.30
C VAL A 227 -19.89 0.34 -8.26
N GLU A 228 -19.24 1.12 -9.11
CA GLU A 228 -18.27 0.61 -10.07
C GLU A 228 -16.91 0.36 -9.41
N LEU A 229 -16.35 -0.84 -9.65
CA LEU A 229 -14.99 -1.16 -9.25
C LEU A 229 -14.00 -0.72 -10.34
N THR A 230 -13.18 0.25 -10.02
CA THR A 230 -12.14 0.75 -10.91
C THR A 230 -10.73 0.40 -10.40
N ASN A 231 -9.70 0.99 -10.98
CA ASN A 231 -8.31 0.77 -10.61
C ASN A 231 -7.48 2.04 -10.82
N PHE A 232 -6.24 2.05 -10.30
CA PHE A 232 -5.37 3.23 -10.39
C PHE A 232 -5.04 3.66 -11.83
N ASN A 233 -4.99 2.73 -12.79
CA ASN A 233 -4.70 3.12 -14.18
C ASN A 233 -5.81 4.00 -14.77
N ALA A 234 -7.07 3.71 -14.41
CA ALA A 234 -8.22 4.49 -14.88
C ALA A 234 -8.26 5.92 -14.31
N LEU A 235 -7.55 6.18 -13.19
CA LEU A 235 -7.46 7.54 -12.65
C LEU A 235 -6.54 8.45 -13.48
N TYR A 236 -5.71 7.89 -14.38
CA TYR A 236 -4.70 8.60 -15.14
C TYR A 236 -4.98 8.59 -16.66
N GLU A 237 -6.13 8.09 -17.08
CA GLU A 237 -6.64 8.12 -18.46
C GLU A 237 -7.58 9.30 -18.68
#